data_3d65611bb53eb2eeb59f7d83aa7e3dab
#
_entry.id   3d65611bb53eb2eeb59f7d83aa7e3dab
#
_cell.length_a   1.000
_cell.length_b   1.000
_cell.length_c   1.000
_cell.angle_alpha   90.00
_cell.angle_beta   90.00
_cell.angle_gamma   90.00
#
_symmetry.space_group_name_H-M   'P 1'
#
loop_
_entity.id
_entity.type
_entity.pdbx_description
1 polymer ?
#
loop_
_entity_poly.entity_id
_entity_poly.type
_entity_poly.pdbx_seq_one_letter_code
_entity_poly.pdbx_strand_id
1 'polypeptide(L)'
;RCTCTLIYRLFKQAGITPSKKAAGLMMSAIISDTLLFKSPTCTPVDTKTARKLAKIAGVDIEEFAMEMFKAGTSLVGKTVDEIFNQDFKKFSFDNLQVGVAQVNSMDIEGFLPYKKDMLDYMNKFAEDNNLEFTLLLLTDIINANSEIFVGGPRPEFCLLYTSDAADD
;
A
#
# COMPACT_ATOMS: atom_id res chain seq x y z
N ARG A 1 -0.88 -14.47 -4.01
CA ARG A 1 0.43 -15.14 -3.71
C ARG A 1 1.55 -14.27 -4.28
N CYS A 2 2.53 -13.92 -3.44
CA CYS A 2 3.67 -13.11 -3.84
C CYS A 2 4.56 -13.82 -4.88
N THR A 3 5.08 -13.07 -5.86
CA THR A 3 6.00 -13.59 -6.89
C THR A 3 7.26 -14.20 -6.26
N CYS A 4 7.81 -13.59 -5.20
CA CYS A 4 9.00 -14.13 -4.52
C CYS A 4 8.75 -15.47 -3.82
N THR A 5 7.51 -15.77 -3.44
CA THR A 5 7.12 -17.12 -2.98
C THR A 5 7.27 -18.15 -4.09
N LEU A 6 6.93 -17.80 -5.33
CA LEU A 6 7.11 -18.67 -6.48
C LEU A 6 8.59 -18.84 -6.85
N ILE A 7 9.37 -17.75 -6.81
CA ILE A 7 10.83 -17.79 -7.05
C ILE A 7 11.51 -18.73 -6.04
N TYR A 8 11.20 -18.61 -4.75
CA TYR A 8 11.76 -19.50 -3.75
C TYR A 8 11.38 -20.98 -3.99
N ARG A 9 10.18 -21.24 -4.50
CA ARG A 9 9.78 -22.60 -4.92
C ARG A 9 10.68 -23.13 -6.05
N LEU A 10 11.05 -22.29 -7.02
CA LEU A 10 11.98 -22.66 -8.10
C LEU A 10 13.37 -23.01 -7.55
N PHE A 11 13.90 -22.20 -6.62
CA PHE A 11 15.15 -22.53 -5.91
C PHE A 11 15.09 -23.93 -5.29
N LYS A 12 13.99 -24.23 -4.60
CA LYS A 12 13.79 -25.56 -4.00
C LYS A 12 13.73 -26.69 -5.02
N GLN A 13 13.03 -26.49 -6.14
CA GLN A 13 12.92 -27.49 -7.21
C GLN A 13 14.28 -27.76 -7.86
N ALA A 14 15.13 -26.73 -7.97
CA ALA A 14 16.49 -26.87 -8.49
C ALA A 14 17.49 -27.42 -7.46
N GLY A 15 17.07 -27.70 -6.20
CA GLY A 15 17.97 -28.14 -5.14
C GLY A 15 18.95 -27.07 -4.66
N ILE A 16 18.68 -25.79 -4.95
CA ILE A 16 19.58 -24.67 -4.65
C ILE A 16 19.08 -23.93 -3.40
N THR A 17 19.98 -23.70 -2.45
CA THR A 17 19.72 -22.81 -1.31
C THR A 17 20.11 -21.37 -1.70
N PRO A 18 19.20 -20.38 -1.58
CA PRO A 18 19.56 -19.00 -1.87
C PRO A 18 20.61 -18.47 -0.89
N SER A 19 21.43 -17.51 -1.33
CA SER A 19 22.33 -16.80 -0.44
C SER A 19 21.55 -16.00 0.63
N LYS A 20 22.20 -15.63 1.73
CA LYS A 20 21.57 -14.80 2.78
C LYS A 20 20.97 -13.52 2.21
N LYS A 21 21.67 -12.83 1.30
CA LYS A 21 21.17 -11.61 0.64
C LYS A 21 19.92 -11.90 -0.20
N ALA A 22 19.94 -12.92 -1.04
CA ALA A 22 18.81 -13.29 -1.88
C ALA A 22 17.60 -13.72 -1.03
N ALA A 23 17.83 -14.46 0.05
CA ALA A 23 16.79 -14.84 0.99
C ALA A 23 16.17 -13.62 1.69
N GLY A 24 16.99 -12.67 2.14
CA GLY A 24 16.53 -11.42 2.73
C GLY A 24 15.69 -10.60 1.76
N LEU A 25 16.12 -10.42 0.51
CA LEU A 25 15.37 -9.68 -0.51
C LEU A 25 14.03 -10.35 -0.85
N MET A 26 14.00 -11.67 -1.02
CA MET A 26 12.75 -12.40 -1.26
C MET A 26 11.79 -12.34 -0.05
N MET A 27 12.33 -12.42 1.15
CA MET A 27 11.56 -12.25 2.38
C MET A 27 10.95 -10.84 2.46
N SER A 28 11.76 -9.81 2.22
CA SER A 28 11.31 -8.40 2.23
C SER A 28 10.17 -8.17 1.23
N ALA A 29 10.29 -8.73 0.02
CA ALA A 29 9.24 -8.63 -0.99
C ALA A 29 7.92 -9.32 -0.53
N ILE A 30 8.01 -10.49 0.13
CA ILE A 30 6.82 -11.18 0.66
C ILE A 30 6.20 -10.36 1.81
N ILE A 31 7.02 -9.82 2.73
CA ILE A 31 6.55 -8.98 3.83
C ILE A 31 5.83 -7.74 3.30
N SER A 32 6.42 -7.06 2.31
CA SER A 32 5.83 -5.87 1.69
C SER A 32 4.50 -6.17 1.02
N ASP A 33 4.45 -7.21 0.16
CA ASP A 33 3.27 -7.61 -0.60
C ASP A 33 2.11 -8.11 0.29
N THR A 34 2.44 -8.66 1.44
CA THR A 34 1.45 -9.25 2.37
C THR A 34 1.19 -8.38 3.61
N LEU A 35 1.79 -7.22 3.73
CA LEU A 35 1.73 -6.35 4.91
C LEU A 35 1.97 -7.14 6.21
N LEU A 36 3.09 -7.84 6.27
CA LEU A 36 3.44 -8.77 7.36
C LEU A 36 2.29 -9.76 7.66
N PHE A 37 1.79 -10.39 6.59
CA PHE A 37 0.73 -11.42 6.64
C PHE A 37 -0.68 -10.93 7.00
N LYS A 38 -0.91 -9.61 7.13
CA LYS A 38 -2.23 -9.02 7.44
C LYS A 38 -3.10 -8.81 6.20
N SER A 39 -2.50 -8.73 4.99
CA SER A 39 -3.25 -8.56 3.75
C SER A 39 -4.19 -9.75 3.49
N PRO A 40 -5.44 -9.51 3.04
CA PRO A 40 -6.36 -10.58 2.65
C PRO A 40 -5.85 -11.42 1.46
N THR A 41 -4.88 -10.90 0.69
CA THR A 41 -4.24 -11.64 -0.42
C THR A 41 -3.14 -12.59 0.06
N CYS A 42 -2.73 -12.50 1.33
CA CYS A 42 -1.71 -13.38 1.91
C CYS A 42 -2.20 -14.83 1.97
N THR A 43 -1.33 -15.75 1.58
CA THR A 43 -1.61 -17.18 1.68
C THR A 43 -0.74 -17.85 2.75
N PRO A 44 -1.17 -19.01 3.33
CA PRO A 44 -0.34 -19.76 4.26
C PRO A 44 1.02 -20.17 3.67
N VAL A 45 1.10 -20.27 2.34
CA VAL A 45 2.37 -20.57 1.64
C VAL A 45 3.32 -19.39 1.69
N ASP A 46 2.80 -18.16 1.57
CA ASP A 46 3.62 -16.92 1.68
C ASP A 46 4.22 -16.81 3.08
N THR A 47 3.40 -16.96 4.12
CA THR A 47 3.84 -16.94 5.52
C THR A 47 4.91 -18.00 5.79
N LYS A 48 4.67 -19.24 5.38
CA LYS A 48 5.63 -20.33 5.56
C LYS A 48 6.94 -20.10 4.82
N THR A 49 6.86 -19.49 3.63
CA THR A 49 8.03 -19.18 2.80
C THR A 49 8.83 -18.05 3.42
N ALA A 50 8.20 -16.95 3.82
CA ALA A 50 8.87 -15.82 4.44
C ALA A 50 9.62 -16.25 5.72
N ARG A 51 8.99 -17.04 6.60
CA ARG A 51 9.64 -17.56 7.81
C ARG A 51 10.83 -18.48 7.53
N LYS A 52 10.81 -19.24 6.44
CA LYS A 52 11.98 -20.05 6.01
C LYS A 52 13.11 -19.16 5.48
N LEU A 53 12.76 -18.15 4.69
CA LEU A 53 13.71 -17.18 4.13
C LEU A 53 14.36 -16.35 5.24
N ALA A 54 13.62 -15.95 6.27
CA ALA A 54 14.14 -15.25 7.45
C ALA A 54 15.22 -16.08 8.16
N LYS A 55 15.00 -17.40 8.32
CA LYS A 55 15.99 -18.31 8.90
C LYS A 55 17.25 -18.39 8.06
N ILE A 56 17.15 -18.41 6.72
CA ILE A 56 18.30 -18.44 5.81
C ILE A 56 19.04 -17.10 5.85
N ALA A 57 18.32 -15.99 5.89
CA ALA A 57 18.88 -14.65 6.00
C ALA A 57 19.53 -14.41 7.37
N GLY A 58 19.07 -15.08 8.42
CA GLY A 58 19.55 -14.94 9.79
C GLY A 58 19.01 -13.67 10.47
N VAL A 59 17.73 -13.33 10.22
CA VAL A 59 17.08 -12.14 10.77
C VAL A 59 15.79 -12.53 11.48
N ASP A 60 15.40 -11.73 12.49
CA ASP A 60 14.05 -11.77 13.05
C ASP A 60 13.08 -11.09 12.07
N ILE A 61 12.01 -11.78 11.73
CA ILE A 61 11.11 -11.34 10.66
C ILE A 61 10.21 -10.18 11.11
N GLU A 62 9.79 -10.20 12.36
CA GLU A 62 8.92 -9.19 12.95
C GLU A 62 9.69 -7.86 13.14
N GLU A 63 10.88 -7.93 13.72
CA GLU A 63 11.76 -6.77 13.91
C GLU A 63 12.14 -6.14 12.57
N PHE A 64 12.60 -6.95 11.62
CA PHE A 64 12.95 -6.50 10.28
C PHE A 64 11.76 -5.85 9.56
N ALA A 65 10.57 -6.43 9.65
CA ALA A 65 9.37 -5.89 9.02
C ALA A 65 9.01 -4.51 9.57
N MET A 66 9.11 -4.31 10.89
CA MET A 66 8.83 -3.02 11.52
C MET A 66 9.81 -1.94 11.07
N GLU A 67 11.11 -2.25 11.00
CA GLU A 67 12.12 -1.31 10.46
C GLU A 67 11.87 -0.98 8.99
N MET A 68 11.57 -2.00 8.18
CA MET A 68 11.29 -1.84 6.76
C MET A 68 10.06 -0.95 6.53
N PHE A 69 8.96 -1.19 7.24
CA PHE A 69 7.76 -0.38 7.13
C PHE A 69 7.98 1.05 7.60
N LYS A 70 8.66 1.24 8.74
CA LYS A 70 9.02 2.57 9.24
C LYS A 70 9.81 3.39 8.22
N ALA A 71 10.79 2.76 7.57
CA ALA A 71 11.57 3.40 6.53
C ALA A 71 10.72 3.69 5.26
N GLY A 72 9.88 2.74 4.85
CA GLY A 72 9.08 2.84 3.62
C GLY A 72 7.87 3.76 3.73
N THR A 73 7.32 3.96 4.93
CA THR A 73 6.13 4.79 5.17
C THR A 73 6.43 6.19 5.69
N SER A 74 7.71 6.54 5.88
CA SER A 74 8.08 7.87 6.35
C SER A 74 7.63 8.96 5.37
N LEU A 75 6.90 9.95 5.90
CA LEU A 75 6.46 11.14 5.16
C LEU A 75 7.41 12.32 5.38
N VAL A 76 8.41 12.19 6.25
CA VAL A 76 9.34 13.25 6.62
C VAL A 76 10.09 13.76 5.38
N GLY A 77 10.00 15.07 5.14
CA GLY A 77 10.66 15.75 4.04
C GLY A 77 10.00 15.59 2.67
N LYS A 78 8.85 14.92 2.58
CA LYS A 78 8.07 14.80 1.35
C LYS A 78 7.06 15.94 1.21
N THR A 79 6.87 16.40 0.00
CA THR A 79 5.80 17.34 -0.36
C THR A 79 4.46 16.60 -0.51
N VAL A 80 3.34 17.31 -0.46
CA VAL A 80 2.01 16.72 -0.70
C VAL A 80 1.88 16.10 -2.09
N ASP A 81 2.53 16.70 -3.08
CA ASP A 81 2.63 16.15 -4.45
C ASP A 81 3.32 14.79 -4.47
N GLU A 82 4.49 14.68 -3.84
CA GLU A 82 5.23 13.43 -3.75
C GLU A 82 4.47 12.36 -2.95
N ILE A 83 3.75 12.73 -1.90
CA ILE A 83 2.94 11.81 -1.10
C ILE A 83 1.76 11.29 -1.92
N PHE A 84 1.00 12.17 -2.58
CA PHE A 84 -0.17 11.82 -3.36
C PHE A 84 0.19 10.94 -4.57
N ASN A 85 1.29 11.22 -5.24
CA ASN A 85 1.70 10.52 -6.45
C ASN A 85 2.51 9.23 -6.19
N GLN A 86 2.73 8.79 -4.95
CA GLN A 86 3.45 7.54 -4.64
C GLN A 86 2.79 6.31 -5.26
N ASP A 87 1.46 6.19 -5.15
CA ASP A 87 0.66 5.15 -5.81
C ASP A 87 -0.66 5.77 -6.26
N PHE A 88 -0.57 6.59 -7.31
CA PHE A 88 -1.71 7.24 -7.93
C PHE A 88 -2.11 6.53 -9.21
N LYS A 89 -3.42 6.31 -9.41
CA LYS A 89 -3.98 5.71 -10.63
C LYS A 89 -5.23 6.46 -11.05
N LYS A 90 -5.40 6.60 -12.37
CA LYS A 90 -6.64 7.11 -12.98
C LYS A 90 -7.52 5.94 -13.39
N PHE A 91 -8.80 6.07 -13.11
CA PHE A 91 -9.83 5.12 -13.52
C PHE A 91 -10.90 5.84 -14.33
N SER A 92 -11.42 5.13 -15.34
CA SER A 92 -12.51 5.62 -16.18
C SER A 92 -13.70 4.68 -16.02
N PHE A 93 -14.84 5.22 -15.60
CA PHE A 93 -16.11 4.51 -15.48
C PHE A 93 -17.13 5.22 -16.34
N ASP A 94 -17.51 4.64 -17.45
CA ASP A 94 -18.35 5.30 -18.48
C ASP A 94 -17.83 6.70 -18.82
N ASN A 95 -18.52 7.75 -18.38
CA ASN A 95 -18.13 9.14 -18.59
C ASN A 95 -17.41 9.80 -17.38
N LEU A 96 -17.17 9.05 -16.30
CA LEU A 96 -16.53 9.56 -15.09
C LEU A 96 -15.02 9.28 -15.12
N GLN A 97 -14.23 10.29 -14.84
CA GLN A 97 -12.79 10.18 -14.65
C GLN A 97 -12.46 10.37 -13.17
N VAL A 98 -11.85 9.38 -12.55
CA VAL A 98 -11.57 9.37 -11.10
C VAL A 98 -10.09 9.12 -10.86
N GLY A 99 -9.51 9.88 -9.95
CA GLY A 99 -8.16 9.63 -9.46
C GLY A 99 -8.18 8.91 -8.12
N VAL A 100 -7.38 7.86 -7.97
CA VAL A 100 -7.23 7.15 -6.69
C VAL A 100 -5.76 7.10 -6.32
N ALA A 101 -5.44 7.64 -5.16
CA ALA A 101 -4.12 7.55 -4.54
C ALA A 101 -4.18 6.67 -3.30
N GLN A 102 -3.12 5.93 -3.04
CA GLN A 102 -2.96 5.14 -1.82
C GLN A 102 -1.67 5.51 -1.11
N VAL A 103 -1.76 5.76 0.19
CA VAL A 103 -0.63 6.01 1.08
C VAL A 103 -0.70 5.04 2.25
N ASN A 104 0.35 4.24 2.41
CA ASN A 104 0.50 3.38 3.57
C ASN A 104 1.25 4.16 4.67
N SER A 105 0.75 4.10 5.90
CA SER A 105 1.39 4.71 7.07
C SER A 105 1.43 3.73 8.23
N MET A 106 2.42 3.87 9.08
CA MET A 106 2.46 3.25 10.41
C MET A 106 1.91 4.20 11.49
N ASP A 107 1.69 5.46 11.13
CA ASP A 107 1.26 6.52 12.03
C ASP A 107 0.34 7.47 11.26
N ILE A 108 -0.98 7.28 11.43
CA ILE A 108 -1.98 8.17 10.83
C ILE A 108 -1.88 9.58 11.43
N GLU A 109 -1.55 9.71 12.70
CA GLU A 109 -1.43 11.02 13.34
C GLU A 109 -0.29 11.84 12.72
N GLY A 110 0.78 11.19 12.27
CA GLY A 110 1.86 11.83 11.51
C GLY A 110 1.42 12.42 10.17
N PHE A 111 0.26 12.03 9.65
CA PHE A 111 -0.32 12.62 8.44
C PHE A 111 -1.15 13.89 8.72
N LEU A 112 -1.62 14.12 9.94
CA LEU A 112 -2.49 15.25 10.28
C LEU A 112 -1.95 16.62 9.83
N PRO A 113 -0.64 16.92 9.96
CA PRO A 113 -0.07 18.19 9.48
C PRO A 113 -0.26 18.43 7.98
N TYR A 114 -0.31 17.35 7.19
CA TYR A 114 -0.47 17.40 5.73
C TYR A 114 -1.93 17.47 5.28
N LYS A 115 -2.90 17.20 6.15
CA LYS A 115 -4.31 16.98 5.81
C LYS A 115 -4.90 18.14 5.01
N LYS A 116 -4.70 19.38 5.47
CA LYS A 116 -5.26 20.58 4.81
C LYS A 116 -4.63 20.78 3.44
N ASP A 117 -3.30 20.81 3.38
CA ASP A 117 -2.56 21.06 2.14
C ASP A 117 -2.80 19.94 1.13
N MET A 118 -3.01 18.69 1.61
CA MET A 118 -3.37 17.55 0.77
C MET A 118 -4.76 17.71 0.15
N LEU A 119 -5.76 18.14 0.92
CA LEU A 119 -7.10 18.38 0.38
C LEU A 119 -7.09 19.53 -0.65
N ASP A 120 -6.37 20.60 -0.37
CA ASP A 120 -6.21 21.72 -1.31
C ASP A 120 -5.51 21.25 -2.60
N TYR A 121 -4.47 20.43 -2.48
CA TYR A 121 -3.78 19.79 -3.60
C TYR A 121 -4.70 18.88 -4.41
N MET A 122 -5.46 17.99 -3.75
CA MET A 122 -6.38 17.05 -4.38
C MET A 122 -7.46 17.75 -5.20
N ASN A 123 -8.04 18.84 -4.66
CA ASN A 123 -9.03 19.66 -5.36
C ASN A 123 -8.45 20.26 -6.64
N LYS A 124 -7.30 20.92 -6.53
CA LYS A 124 -6.62 21.51 -7.68
C LYS A 124 -6.18 20.46 -8.69
N PHE A 125 -5.63 19.33 -8.23
CA PHE A 125 -5.20 18.25 -9.11
C PHE A 125 -6.37 17.66 -9.92
N ALA A 126 -7.54 17.52 -9.31
CA ALA A 126 -8.75 17.05 -10.00
C ALA A 126 -9.17 18.02 -11.10
N GLU A 127 -9.20 19.32 -10.83
CA GLU A 127 -9.53 20.37 -11.82
C GLU A 127 -8.53 20.38 -12.98
N ASP A 128 -7.23 20.43 -12.68
CA ASP A 128 -6.14 20.49 -13.67
C ASP A 128 -6.11 19.24 -14.59
N ASN A 129 -6.61 18.11 -14.10
CA ASN A 129 -6.60 16.83 -14.82
C ASN A 129 -7.98 16.39 -15.35
N ASN A 130 -9.01 17.24 -15.26
CA ASN A 130 -10.39 16.96 -15.67
C ASN A 130 -10.93 15.67 -15.01
N LEU A 131 -10.70 15.51 -13.70
CA LEU A 131 -11.24 14.43 -12.90
C LEU A 131 -12.51 14.92 -12.19
N GLU A 132 -13.51 14.07 -12.08
CA GLU A 132 -14.73 14.37 -11.33
C GLU A 132 -14.44 14.47 -9.83
N PHE A 133 -13.59 13.57 -9.35
CA PHE A 133 -13.06 13.60 -7.98
C PHE A 133 -11.76 12.81 -7.86
N THR A 134 -11.08 13.01 -6.76
CA THR A 134 -9.92 12.23 -6.33
C THR A 134 -10.18 11.60 -4.98
N LEU A 135 -9.67 10.40 -4.79
CA LEU A 135 -9.65 9.67 -3.52
C LEU A 135 -8.21 9.54 -3.06
N LEU A 136 -7.98 9.74 -1.77
CA LEU A 136 -6.75 9.33 -1.10
C LEU A 136 -7.11 8.35 0.01
N LEU A 137 -6.64 7.11 -0.12
CA LEU A 137 -6.74 6.10 0.92
C LEU A 137 -5.49 6.14 1.78
N LEU A 138 -5.62 6.64 3.00
CA LEU A 138 -4.56 6.59 4.00
C LEU A 138 -4.73 5.33 4.83
N THR A 139 -3.90 4.33 4.58
CA THR A 139 -4.00 3.00 5.21
C THR A 139 -3.03 2.86 6.37
N ASP A 140 -3.57 2.63 7.56
CA ASP A 140 -2.81 2.20 8.73
C ASP A 140 -2.48 0.71 8.61
N ILE A 141 -1.20 0.42 8.36
CA ILE A 141 -0.75 -0.97 8.21
C ILE A 141 -0.63 -1.72 9.54
N ILE A 142 -0.61 -0.99 10.67
CA ILE A 142 -0.54 -1.60 12.00
C ILE A 142 -1.93 -2.05 12.44
N ASN A 143 -2.93 -1.16 12.36
CA ASN A 143 -4.28 -1.40 12.82
C ASN A 143 -5.21 -1.97 11.74
N ALA A 144 -4.72 -2.08 10.48
CA ALA A 144 -5.45 -2.60 9.33
C ALA A 144 -6.77 -1.84 9.09
N ASN A 145 -6.74 -0.51 9.18
CA ASN A 145 -7.84 0.38 8.84
C ASN A 145 -7.39 1.43 7.82
N SER A 146 -8.34 2.11 7.18
CA SER A 146 -8.05 3.18 6.24
C SER A 146 -8.96 4.37 6.47
N GLU A 147 -8.40 5.57 6.40
CA GLU A 147 -9.14 6.81 6.26
C GLU A 147 -9.20 7.21 4.78
N ILE A 148 -10.35 7.70 4.34
CA ILE A 148 -10.58 8.12 2.96
C ILE A 148 -10.76 9.62 2.95
N PHE A 149 -9.94 10.31 2.15
CA PHE A 149 -10.07 11.72 1.84
C PHE A 149 -10.62 11.85 0.43
N VAL A 150 -11.57 12.75 0.24
CA VAL A 150 -12.21 13.02 -1.05
C VAL A 150 -11.98 14.47 -1.42
N GLY A 151 -11.49 14.71 -2.64
CA GLY A 151 -11.29 16.04 -3.19
C GLY A 151 -11.76 16.11 -4.64
N GLY A 152 -12.00 17.34 -5.14
CA GLY A 152 -12.40 17.58 -6.51
C GLY A 152 -13.75 18.29 -6.64
N PRO A 153 -14.18 18.62 -7.88
CA PRO A 153 -15.38 19.42 -8.14
C PRO A 153 -16.70 18.70 -7.81
N ARG A 154 -16.69 17.36 -7.76
CA ARG A 154 -17.89 16.53 -7.53
C ARG A 154 -17.66 15.42 -6.50
N PRO A 155 -17.30 15.76 -5.27
CA PRO A 155 -17.02 14.77 -4.23
C PRO A 155 -18.26 13.94 -3.83
N GLU A 156 -19.48 14.47 -4.09
CA GLU A 156 -20.76 13.79 -3.81
C GLU A 156 -20.95 12.50 -4.60
N PHE A 157 -20.34 12.35 -5.78
CA PHE A 157 -20.44 11.11 -6.55
C PHE A 157 -19.78 9.93 -5.85
N CYS A 158 -18.77 10.17 -5.00
CA CYS A 158 -18.16 9.13 -4.20
C CYS A 158 -19.13 8.52 -3.18
N LEU A 159 -20.02 9.35 -2.63
CA LEU A 159 -20.97 8.92 -1.60
C LEU A 159 -22.21 8.21 -2.20
N LEU A 160 -22.62 8.55 -3.43
CA LEU A 160 -23.76 7.93 -4.09
C LEU A 160 -23.49 6.45 -4.44
N TYR A 161 -22.26 6.09 -4.78
CA TYR A 161 -21.90 4.70 -5.09
C TYR A 161 -21.70 3.81 -3.86
N THR A 162 -21.55 4.37 -2.67
CA THR A 162 -21.38 3.59 -1.43
C THR A 162 -22.70 3.26 -0.74
N SER A 163 -23.80 3.96 -1.05
CA SER A 163 -25.11 3.71 -0.45
C SER A 163 -25.86 2.53 -1.09
N ASP A 164 -25.63 2.25 -2.37
CA ASP A 164 -26.33 1.16 -3.08
C ASP A 164 -25.67 -0.22 -2.90
N ALA A 165 -24.44 -0.28 -2.40
CA ALA A 165 -23.73 -1.54 -2.16
C ALA A 165 -24.04 -2.19 -0.79
N ALA A 166 -24.82 -1.53 0.06
CA ALA A 166 -25.16 -2.01 1.40
C ALA A 166 -26.58 -2.63 1.51
N ASP A 167 -27.38 -2.62 0.44
CA ASP A 167 -28.78 -3.06 0.45
C ASP A 167 -29.05 -4.33 -0.41
N ASP A 168 -28.03 -5.07 -0.85
CA ASP A 168 -28.18 -6.39 -1.51
C ASP A 168 -27.62 -7.55 -0.67
#